data_42a07dd1e4465791ba2ff5d5c4f78efa
#
_entry.id   42a07dd1e4465791ba2ff5d5c4f78efa
#
_cell.length_a   1.000
_cell.length_b   1.000
_cell.length_c   1.000
_cell.angle_alpha   90.00
_cell.angle_beta   90.00
_cell.angle_gamma   90.00
#
_symmetry.space_group_name_H-M   'P 1'
#
loop_
_entity.id
_entity.type
_entity.pdbx_description
1 polymer ?
#
loop_
_entity_poly.entity_id
_entity_poly.type
_entity_poly.pdbx_seq_one_letter_code
_entity_poly.pdbx_strand_id
1 'polypeptide(L)'
;MKPLIKVFVIVDSYLPRKLNNFLFVSLRGIGGKVGIVIRYILVKNLAKKCGDNVVIKENVYISNIEKLELGDNISIHPMCYFECSGGLMIGNNVSIAHSSSILTSTHTYSDFNLPIKYNEILKKTVVIHDDVWIGCGVRILCGVHIDTRCIIGANSLVNKSVDSFSIYGGVPAKKIKSFQ
;
A
#
# COMPACT_ATOMS: atom_id res chain seq x y z
N MET A 1 -5.43 2.32 19.96
CA MET A 1 -4.72 1.01 20.13
C MET A 1 -4.98 0.43 21.52
N LYS A 2 -5.29 -0.91 21.64
CA LYS A 2 -5.51 -1.58 22.94
C LYS A 2 -4.23 -1.57 23.78
N PRO A 3 -4.30 -1.42 25.14
CA PRO A 3 -3.11 -1.31 26.00
C PRO A 3 -2.09 -2.45 25.81
N LEU A 4 -2.57 -3.68 25.71
CA LEU A 4 -1.72 -4.86 25.51
C LEU A 4 -0.92 -4.78 24.20
N ILE A 5 -1.51 -4.32 23.11
CA ILE A 5 -0.81 -4.17 21.82
C ILE A 5 0.26 -3.09 21.90
N LYS A 6 0.03 -2.01 22.68
CA LYS A 6 1.06 -0.98 22.92
C LYS A 6 2.34 -1.57 23.54
N VAL A 7 2.18 -2.45 24.53
CA VAL A 7 3.32 -3.12 25.16
C VAL A 7 4.11 -3.93 24.14
N PHE A 8 3.45 -4.73 23.30
CA PHE A 8 4.13 -5.51 22.26
C PHE A 8 4.82 -4.63 21.22
N VAL A 9 4.25 -3.52 20.82
CA VAL A 9 4.88 -2.55 19.90
C VAL A 9 6.16 -1.98 20.51
N ILE A 10 6.14 -1.64 21.82
CA ILE A 10 7.33 -1.15 22.52
C ILE A 10 8.39 -2.23 22.62
N VAL A 11 8.04 -3.46 23.00
CA VAL A 11 8.99 -4.57 23.07
C VAL A 11 9.63 -4.85 21.70
N ASP A 12 8.82 -4.88 20.65
CA ASP A 12 9.27 -5.10 19.26
C ASP A 12 10.22 -3.98 18.79
N SER A 13 10.06 -2.73 19.26
CA SER A 13 10.92 -1.60 18.88
C SER A 13 12.39 -1.76 19.36
N TYR A 14 12.65 -2.61 20.34
CA TYR A 14 14.01 -2.95 20.78
C TYR A 14 14.68 -4.03 19.92
N LEU A 15 13.92 -4.71 19.06
CA LEU A 15 14.49 -5.73 18.17
C LEU A 15 15.22 -5.08 16.98
N PRO A 16 16.31 -5.68 16.49
CA PRO A 16 16.96 -5.21 15.28
C PRO A 16 16.02 -5.16 14.09
N ARG A 17 16.03 -4.07 13.33
CA ARG A 17 15.16 -3.90 12.16
C ARG A 17 15.23 -5.06 11.15
N LYS A 18 16.43 -5.66 10.97
CA LYS A 18 16.62 -6.83 10.10
C LYS A 18 15.80 -8.04 10.59
N LEU A 19 15.74 -8.25 11.90
CA LEU A 19 14.95 -9.33 12.52
C LEU A 19 13.46 -9.07 12.34
N ASN A 20 12.98 -7.84 12.60
CA ASN A 20 11.58 -7.47 12.39
C ASN A 20 11.15 -7.66 10.94
N ASN A 21 12.00 -7.29 9.98
CA ASN A 21 11.72 -7.52 8.56
C ASN A 21 11.67 -9.00 8.21
N PHE A 22 12.60 -9.81 8.74
CA PHE A 22 12.56 -11.27 8.58
C PHE A 22 11.28 -11.87 9.17
N LEU A 23 10.88 -11.45 10.36
CA LEU A 23 9.63 -11.90 11.01
C LEU A 23 8.40 -11.50 10.17
N PHE A 24 8.36 -10.26 9.65
CA PHE A 24 7.26 -9.80 8.80
C PHE A 24 7.11 -10.69 7.55
N VAL A 25 8.20 -11.01 6.89
CA VAL A 25 8.19 -11.88 5.70
C VAL A 25 7.79 -13.31 6.05
N SER A 26 8.37 -13.87 7.12
CA SER A 26 8.15 -15.28 7.49
C SER A 26 6.75 -15.55 8.05
N LEU A 27 6.18 -14.58 8.79
CA LEU A 27 4.90 -14.73 9.47
C LEU A 27 3.72 -14.14 8.67
N ARG A 28 3.96 -13.61 7.47
CA ARG A 28 2.90 -12.96 6.67
C ARG A 28 1.73 -13.88 6.30
N GLY A 29 1.94 -15.21 6.24
CA GLY A 29 0.90 -16.20 5.93
C GLY A 29 0.00 -16.58 7.10
N ILE A 30 0.30 -16.13 8.34
CA ILE A 30 -0.54 -16.46 9.50
C ILE A 30 -1.88 -15.76 9.36
N GLY A 31 -2.96 -16.54 9.26
CA GLY A 31 -4.32 -16.01 9.14
C GLY A 31 -4.95 -15.56 10.47
N GLY A 32 -6.18 -15.07 10.37
CA GLY A 32 -7.01 -14.73 11.51
C GLY A 32 -6.53 -13.54 12.35
N LYS A 33 -7.12 -13.38 13.53
CA LYS A 33 -6.85 -12.23 14.43
C LYS A 33 -5.40 -12.19 14.90
N VAL A 34 -4.79 -13.35 15.16
CA VAL A 34 -3.41 -13.45 15.63
C VAL A 34 -2.46 -12.89 14.55
N GLY A 35 -2.59 -13.33 13.31
CA GLY A 35 -1.76 -12.82 12.21
C GLY A 35 -1.92 -11.32 11.99
N ILE A 36 -3.14 -10.78 12.12
CA ILE A 36 -3.39 -9.32 12.02
C ILE A 36 -2.62 -8.57 13.10
N VAL A 37 -2.67 -9.03 14.36
CA VAL A 37 -1.96 -8.38 15.48
C VAL A 37 -0.45 -8.43 15.26
N ILE A 38 0.11 -9.58 14.88
CA ILE A 38 1.54 -9.72 14.59
C ILE A 38 1.97 -8.74 13.50
N ARG A 39 1.30 -8.72 12.35
CA ARG A 39 1.64 -7.81 11.25
C ARG A 39 1.50 -6.34 11.63
N TYR A 40 0.47 -5.99 12.40
CA TYR A 40 0.30 -4.61 12.88
C TYR A 40 1.48 -4.17 13.76
N ILE A 41 1.92 -5.01 14.72
CA ILE A 41 3.06 -4.71 15.60
C ILE A 41 4.33 -4.48 14.76
N LEU A 42 4.64 -5.41 13.86
CA LEU A 42 5.84 -5.34 13.01
C LEU A 42 5.81 -4.12 12.07
N VAL A 43 4.67 -3.85 11.42
CA VAL A 43 4.55 -2.70 10.52
C VAL A 43 4.60 -1.38 11.26
N LYS A 44 4.10 -1.30 12.50
CA LYS A 44 4.19 -0.11 13.34
C LYS A 44 5.64 0.36 13.55
N ASN A 45 6.60 -0.58 13.60
CA ASN A 45 8.02 -0.30 13.80
C ASN A 45 8.84 -0.30 12.49
N LEU A 46 8.37 -0.97 11.45
CA LEU A 46 9.07 -1.05 10.16
C LEU A 46 8.73 0.08 9.20
N ALA A 47 7.48 0.50 9.16
CA ALA A 47 7.02 1.57 8.27
C ALA A 47 7.57 2.94 8.71
N LYS A 48 7.65 3.88 7.77
CA LYS A 48 8.01 5.27 8.06
C LYS A 48 6.99 5.92 9.01
N LYS A 49 5.69 5.59 8.81
CA LYS A 49 4.58 5.98 9.66
C LYS A 49 3.50 4.91 9.61
N CYS A 50 2.90 4.61 10.76
CA CYS A 50 1.73 3.74 10.81
C CYS A 50 0.77 4.26 11.90
N GLY A 51 -0.45 4.59 11.50
CA GLY A 51 -1.51 5.06 12.36
C GLY A 51 -2.14 3.97 13.23
N ASP A 52 -3.28 4.27 13.80
CA ASP A 52 -4.06 3.35 14.61
C ASP A 52 -5.15 2.64 13.79
N ASN A 53 -5.60 1.48 14.29
CA ASN A 53 -6.62 0.66 13.63
C ASN A 53 -6.27 0.26 12.20
N VAL A 54 -5.01 -0.14 11.97
CA VAL A 54 -4.53 -0.65 10.68
C VAL A 54 -4.62 -2.16 10.67
N VAL A 55 -5.39 -2.71 9.73
CA VAL A 55 -5.59 -4.14 9.52
C VAL A 55 -4.85 -4.57 8.26
N ILE A 56 -3.87 -5.44 8.42
CA ILE A 56 -3.14 -6.04 7.29
C ILE A 56 -3.44 -7.54 7.30
N LYS A 57 -4.12 -8.00 6.26
CA LYS A 57 -4.49 -9.41 6.11
C LYS A 57 -3.29 -10.26 5.68
N GLU A 58 -3.49 -11.57 5.64
CA GLU A 58 -2.46 -12.55 5.29
C GLU A 58 -1.96 -12.38 3.84
N ASN A 59 -0.71 -12.80 3.62
CA ASN A 59 -0.04 -12.81 2.32
C ASN A 59 0.05 -11.43 1.63
N VAL A 60 0.00 -10.35 2.41
CA VAL A 60 0.34 -9.01 1.91
C VAL A 60 1.86 -8.92 1.80
N TYR A 61 2.37 -8.52 0.63
CA TYR A 61 3.78 -8.28 0.37
C TYR A 61 4.06 -6.79 0.30
N ILE A 62 5.08 -6.34 1.04
CA ILE A 62 5.51 -4.93 1.05
C ILE A 62 7.02 -4.90 0.92
N SER A 63 7.54 -4.32 -0.16
CA SER A 63 8.96 -4.04 -0.32
C SER A 63 9.27 -2.58 0.01
N ASN A 64 10.47 -2.31 0.50
CA ASN A 64 10.88 -0.98 0.96
C ASN A 64 9.90 -0.37 1.98
N ILE A 65 9.49 -1.19 2.95
CA ILE A 65 8.47 -0.85 3.96
C ILE A 65 8.81 0.43 4.76
N GLU A 66 10.10 0.78 4.85
CA GLU A 66 10.58 2.01 5.47
C GLU A 66 10.16 3.30 4.74
N LYS A 67 9.58 3.17 3.54
CA LYS A 67 9.05 4.29 2.75
C LYS A 67 7.53 4.28 2.68
N LEU A 68 6.89 3.41 3.47
CA LEU A 68 5.44 3.32 3.59
C LEU A 68 4.95 4.23 4.72
N GLU A 69 3.95 5.06 4.42
CA GLU A 69 3.19 5.84 5.39
C GLU A 69 1.72 5.43 5.38
N LEU A 70 1.21 5.08 6.54
CA LEU A 70 -0.17 4.68 6.76
C LEU A 70 -0.83 5.62 7.77
N GLY A 71 -2.01 6.13 7.44
CA GLY A 71 -2.90 6.84 8.36
C GLY A 71 -3.67 5.89 9.28
N ASP A 72 -4.80 6.36 9.77
CA ASP A 72 -5.69 5.62 10.67
C ASP A 72 -6.81 4.89 9.91
N ASN A 73 -7.36 3.82 10.52
CA ASN A 73 -8.54 3.10 10.02
C ASN A 73 -8.31 2.51 8.61
N ILE A 74 -7.21 1.81 8.39
CA ILE A 74 -6.86 1.21 7.10
C ILE A 74 -7.12 -0.29 7.11
N SER A 75 -7.67 -0.80 6.01
CA SER A 75 -7.82 -2.24 5.76
C SER A 75 -7.10 -2.64 4.47
N ILE A 76 -6.08 -3.48 4.58
CA ILE A 76 -5.35 -4.07 3.45
C ILE A 76 -5.70 -5.55 3.41
N HIS A 77 -6.40 -5.96 2.36
CA HIS A 77 -6.91 -7.32 2.19
C HIS A 77 -5.83 -8.28 1.66
N PRO A 78 -6.10 -9.61 1.66
CA PRO A 78 -5.08 -10.61 1.34
C PRO A 78 -4.46 -10.44 -0.04
N MET A 79 -3.21 -10.91 -0.17
CA MET A 79 -2.50 -11.00 -1.45
C MET A 79 -2.26 -9.65 -2.16
N CYS A 80 -2.34 -8.52 -1.43
CA CYS A 80 -1.92 -7.24 -1.96
C CYS A 80 -0.39 -7.18 -2.08
N TYR A 81 0.10 -6.44 -3.10
CA TYR A 81 1.51 -6.25 -3.37
C TYR A 81 1.85 -4.75 -3.43
N PHE A 82 2.71 -4.27 -2.52
CA PHE A 82 3.15 -2.88 -2.45
C PHE A 82 4.65 -2.81 -2.70
N GLU A 83 5.03 -2.19 -3.80
CA GLU A 83 6.41 -1.81 -4.10
C GLU A 83 6.57 -0.33 -3.72
N CYS A 84 7.33 -0.04 -2.65
CA CYS A 84 7.40 1.29 -2.06
C CYS A 84 8.73 2.02 -2.30
N SER A 85 9.55 1.63 -3.30
CA SER A 85 10.88 2.22 -3.50
C SER A 85 10.84 3.72 -3.82
N GLY A 86 9.74 4.21 -4.42
CA GLY A 86 9.48 5.62 -4.68
C GLY A 86 8.68 6.35 -3.59
N GLY A 87 8.25 5.62 -2.53
CA GLY A 87 7.38 6.10 -1.48
C GLY A 87 5.90 5.77 -1.72
N LEU A 88 5.20 5.35 -0.67
CA LEU A 88 3.76 5.12 -0.70
C LEU A 88 3.11 5.77 0.52
N MET A 89 2.17 6.67 0.28
CA MET A 89 1.41 7.35 1.31
C MET A 89 -0.06 6.96 1.20
N ILE A 90 -0.64 6.44 2.28
CA ILE A 90 -2.05 6.07 2.38
C ILE A 90 -2.66 6.83 3.55
N GLY A 91 -3.68 7.63 3.26
CA GLY A 91 -4.41 8.46 4.22
C GLY A 91 -5.28 7.65 5.18
N ASN A 92 -6.30 8.30 5.72
CA ASN A 92 -7.20 7.69 6.71
C ASN A 92 -8.42 7.06 6.04
N ASN A 93 -9.05 6.08 6.72
CA ASN A 93 -10.30 5.44 6.27
C ASN A 93 -10.19 4.83 4.87
N VAL A 94 -9.07 4.16 4.56
CA VAL A 94 -8.80 3.54 3.26
C VAL A 94 -8.99 2.03 3.33
N SER A 95 -9.72 1.50 2.35
CA SER A 95 -9.86 0.05 2.17
C SER A 95 -9.28 -0.39 0.82
N ILE A 96 -8.34 -1.33 0.84
CA ILE A 96 -7.72 -1.90 -0.35
C ILE A 96 -8.08 -3.37 -0.43
N ALA A 97 -8.91 -3.74 -1.40
CA ALA A 97 -9.38 -5.11 -1.58
C ALA A 97 -8.25 -6.01 -2.13
N HIS A 98 -8.47 -7.31 -1.99
CA HIS A 98 -7.49 -8.36 -2.27
C HIS A 98 -6.86 -8.29 -3.67
N SER A 99 -5.64 -8.81 -3.78
CA SER A 99 -4.89 -8.92 -5.03
C SER A 99 -4.60 -7.60 -5.76
N SER A 100 -4.72 -6.46 -5.06
CA SER A 100 -4.36 -5.16 -5.63
C SER A 100 -2.86 -4.93 -5.53
N SER A 101 -2.28 -4.23 -6.53
CA SER A 101 -0.86 -3.90 -6.55
C SER A 101 -0.64 -2.41 -6.70
N ILE A 102 0.33 -1.89 -5.95
CA ILE A 102 0.77 -0.50 -6.00
C ILE A 102 2.25 -0.50 -6.33
N LEU A 103 2.62 0.17 -7.41
CA LEU A 103 3.99 0.26 -7.91
C LEU A 103 4.44 1.71 -7.86
N THR A 104 5.54 1.98 -7.19
CA THR A 104 6.10 3.33 -7.07
C THR A 104 7.35 3.53 -7.93
N SER A 105 7.67 2.54 -8.76
CA SER A 105 8.78 2.60 -9.72
C SER A 105 8.38 2.03 -11.07
N THR A 106 9.10 2.45 -12.11
CA THR A 106 9.00 1.93 -13.48
C THR A 106 10.32 2.09 -14.19
N HIS A 107 10.61 1.24 -15.20
CA HIS A 107 11.73 1.46 -16.10
C HIS A 107 11.42 2.62 -17.05
N THR A 108 12.43 3.43 -17.34
CA THR A 108 12.42 4.31 -18.51
C THR A 108 12.77 3.51 -19.77
N TYR A 109 12.61 4.13 -20.92
CA TYR A 109 12.98 3.54 -22.23
C TYR A 109 13.55 4.61 -23.17
N SER A 110 14.09 5.68 -22.58
CA SER A 110 14.57 6.84 -23.32
C SER A 110 15.94 6.64 -23.95
N ASP A 111 16.77 5.76 -23.40
CA ASP A 111 18.06 5.41 -24.01
C ASP A 111 17.88 4.19 -24.93
N PHE A 112 17.86 4.45 -26.23
CA PHE A 112 17.71 3.42 -27.28
C PHE A 112 18.95 2.57 -27.49
N ASN A 113 20.10 2.94 -26.93
CA ASN A 113 21.35 2.15 -27.02
C ASN A 113 21.37 1.05 -25.93
N LEU A 114 20.49 1.10 -24.96
CA LEU A 114 20.38 0.13 -23.88
C LEU A 114 19.12 -0.71 -24.00
N PRO A 115 19.18 -2.01 -23.70
CA PRO A 115 17.96 -2.79 -23.44
C PRO A 115 17.11 -2.14 -22.35
N ILE A 116 15.78 -2.21 -22.47
CA ILE A 116 14.84 -1.57 -21.52
C ILE A 116 15.18 -1.92 -20.06
N LYS A 117 15.58 -3.15 -19.80
CA LYS A 117 15.96 -3.64 -18.45
C LYS A 117 17.09 -2.82 -17.80
N TYR A 118 17.97 -2.25 -18.59
CA TYR A 118 19.16 -1.50 -18.12
C TYR A 118 18.97 0.02 -18.19
N ASN A 119 17.85 0.49 -18.73
CA ASN A 119 17.47 1.89 -18.61
C ASN A 119 17.21 2.28 -17.16
N GLU A 120 17.29 3.56 -16.88
CA GLU A 120 17.07 4.13 -15.55
C GLU A 120 15.71 3.71 -14.96
N ILE A 121 15.68 3.48 -13.66
CA ILE A 121 14.44 3.23 -12.92
C ILE A 121 13.92 4.56 -12.37
N LEU A 122 12.82 5.02 -12.93
CA LEU A 122 12.09 6.18 -12.44
C LEU A 122 11.31 5.78 -11.18
N LYS A 123 11.44 6.57 -10.12
CA LYS A 123 10.71 6.39 -8.84
C LYS A 123 9.86 7.61 -8.58
N LYS A 124 8.56 7.41 -8.36
CA LYS A 124 7.61 8.48 -8.01
C LYS A 124 6.66 7.98 -6.93
N THR A 125 6.42 8.82 -5.93
CA THR A 125 5.50 8.51 -4.83
C THR A 125 4.10 8.28 -5.36
N VAL A 126 3.43 7.26 -4.85
CA VAL A 126 1.98 7.09 -4.99
C VAL A 126 1.33 7.63 -3.71
N VAL A 127 0.29 8.43 -3.89
CA VAL A 127 -0.49 9.02 -2.78
C VAL A 127 -1.95 8.59 -2.91
N ILE A 128 -2.47 8.00 -1.85
CA ILE A 128 -3.90 7.70 -1.70
C ILE A 128 -4.39 8.53 -0.52
N HIS A 129 -5.27 9.49 -0.79
CA HIS A 129 -5.83 10.36 0.24
C HIS A 129 -6.90 9.65 1.09
N ASP A 130 -7.64 10.41 1.89
CA ASP A 130 -8.60 9.87 2.86
C ASP A 130 -9.90 9.38 2.18
N ASP A 131 -10.58 8.43 2.85
CA ASP A 131 -11.91 7.93 2.44
C ASP A 131 -11.91 7.34 1.02
N VAL A 132 -10.97 6.42 0.75
CA VAL A 132 -10.81 5.78 -0.58
C VAL A 132 -11.07 4.27 -0.48
N TRP A 133 -11.83 3.77 -1.43
CA TRP A 133 -12.02 2.34 -1.64
C TRP A 133 -11.38 1.87 -2.94
N ILE A 134 -10.39 0.99 -2.82
CA ILE A 134 -9.74 0.30 -3.95
C ILE A 134 -10.36 -1.08 -4.11
N GLY A 135 -10.99 -1.34 -5.24
CA GLY A 135 -11.56 -2.63 -5.61
C GLY A 135 -10.49 -3.72 -5.74
N CYS A 136 -10.92 -4.99 -5.81
CA CYS A 136 -10.00 -6.11 -5.94
C CYS A 136 -9.26 -6.10 -7.30
N GLY A 137 -8.02 -6.59 -7.29
CA GLY A 137 -7.23 -6.73 -8.52
C GLY A 137 -6.81 -5.42 -9.18
N VAL A 138 -6.94 -4.27 -8.52
CA VAL A 138 -6.54 -2.97 -9.07
C VAL A 138 -5.02 -2.88 -9.18
N ARG A 139 -4.53 -2.24 -10.24
CA ARG A 139 -3.11 -1.89 -10.44
C ARG A 139 -2.97 -0.38 -10.43
N ILE A 140 -2.17 0.16 -9.49
CA ILE A 140 -1.87 1.58 -9.38
C ILE A 140 -0.42 1.78 -9.76
N LEU A 141 -0.17 2.64 -10.76
CA LEU A 141 1.18 2.88 -11.29
C LEU A 141 1.87 4.06 -10.61
N CYS A 142 3.18 4.14 -10.79
CA CYS A 142 4.02 5.11 -10.10
C CYS A 142 3.61 6.57 -10.41
N GLY A 143 3.66 7.41 -9.38
CA GLY A 143 3.32 8.83 -9.48
C GLY A 143 1.83 9.14 -9.52
N VAL A 144 0.96 8.15 -9.34
CA VAL A 144 -0.50 8.36 -9.27
C VAL A 144 -0.88 8.96 -7.92
N HIS A 145 -1.78 9.95 -7.96
CA HIS A 145 -2.48 10.48 -6.80
C HIS A 145 -3.96 10.13 -6.91
N ILE A 146 -4.51 9.51 -5.88
CA ILE A 146 -5.95 9.26 -5.76
C ILE A 146 -6.47 10.19 -4.68
N ASP A 147 -7.28 11.17 -5.08
CA ASP A 147 -7.81 12.18 -4.18
C ASP A 147 -8.90 11.61 -3.25
N THR A 148 -9.34 12.45 -2.31
CA THR A 148 -10.26 12.09 -1.24
C THR A 148 -11.62 11.62 -1.78
N ARG A 149 -12.21 10.65 -1.09
CA ARG A 149 -13.57 10.14 -1.33
C ARG A 149 -13.72 9.57 -2.74
N CYS A 150 -12.83 8.65 -3.10
CA CYS A 150 -12.82 7.98 -4.39
C CYS A 150 -13.09 6.48 -4.29
N ILE A 151 -13.69 5.93 -5.33
CA ILE A 151 -13.85 4.49 -5.53
C ILE A 151 -13.14 4.09 -6.82
N ILE A 152 -12.27 3.10 -6.73
CA ILE A 152 -11.66 2.48 -7.91
C ILE A 152 -12.29 1.10 -8.11
N GLY A 153 -12.94 0.93 -9.25
CA GLY A 153 -13.59 -0.33 -9.63
C GLY A 153 -12.59 -1.50 -9.72
N ALA A 154 -13.08 -2.70 -9.46
CA ALA A 154 -12.25 -3.91 -9.51
C ALA A 154 -11.56 -4.09 -10.87
N ASN A 155 -10.35 -4.69 -10.86
CA ASN A 155 -9.52 -4.98 -12.04
C ASN A 155 -9.16 -3.76 -12.89
N SER A 156 -9.16 -2.57 -12.31
CA SER A 156 -8.78 -1.34 -13.01
C SER A 156 -7.27 -1.13 -13.07
N LEU A 157 -6.80 -0.48 -14.13
CA LEU A 157 -5.43 0.02 -14.28
C LEU A 157 -5.42 1.54 -14.09
N VAL A 158 -4.96 2.01 -12.93
CA VAL A 158 -4.86 3.43 -12.61
C VAL A 158 -3.48 3.93 -12.99
N ASN A 159 -3.38 4.61 -14.12
CA ASN A 159 -2.14 5.16 -14.69
C ASN A 159 -2.12 6.70 -14.74
N LYS A 160 -3.15 7.35 -14.24
CA LYS A 160 -3.29 8.80 -14.08
C LYS A 160 -3.96 9.11 -12.76
N SER A 161 -3.72 10.30 -12.25
CA SER A 161 -4.35 10.75 -11.00
C SER A 161 -5.87 10.83 -11.12
N VAL A 162 -6.54 10.65 -9.99
CA VAL A 162 -7.98 10.50 -9.85
C VAL A 162 -8.51 11.65 -9.03
N ASP A 163 -9.48 12.39 -9.58
CA ASP A 163 -10.09 13.53 -8.91
C ASP A 163 -10.95 13.08 -7.73
N SER A 164 -11.05 13.94 -6.72
CA SER A 164 -11.89 13.72 -5.54
C SER A 164 -13.38 13.50 -5.88
N PHE A 165 -14.10 12.85 -4.95
CA PHE A 165 -15.54 12.61 -5.03
C PHE A 165 -15.97 11.90 -6.31
N SER A 166 -15.25 10.85 -6.71
CA SER A 166 -15.46 10.20 -8.00
C SER A 166 -15.28 8.68 -7.99
N ILE A 167 -15.86 8.03 -9.00
CA ILE A 167 -15.70 6.62 -9.30
C ILE A 167 -14.94 6.49 -10.61
N TYR A 168 -13.85 5.72 -10.58
CA TYR A 168 -13.05 5.37 -11.75
C TYR A 168 -13.05 3.86 -11.95
N GLY A 169 -12.95 3.42 -13.21
CA GLY A 169 -12.86 1.99 -13.53
C GLY A 169 -12.37 1.74 -14.95
N GLY A 170 -11.96 0.50 -15.20
CA GLY A 170 -11.51 0.04 -16.52
C GLY A 170 -10.00 0.01 -16.72
N VAL A 171 -9.55 -0.36 -17.93
CA VAL A 171 -8.15 -0.52 -18.34
C VAL A 171 -7.93 0.23 -19.66
N PRO A 172 -7.29 1.42 -19.64
CA PRO A 172 -6.94 2.21 -18.45
C PRO A 172 -8.19 2.76 -17.72
N ALA A 173 -8.05 3.05 -16.43
CA ALA A 173 -9.14 3.58 -15.63
C ALA A 173 -9.57 4.96 -16.13
N LYS A 174 -10.89 5.13 -16.27
CA LYS A 174 -11.54 6.39 -16.66
C LYS A 174 -12.61 6.73 -15.64
N LYS A 175 -12.91 8.02 -15.53
CA LYS A 175 -14.00 8.51 -14.67
C LYS A 175 -15.33 7.97 -15.17
N ILE A 176 -16.07 7.29 -14.29
CA ILE A 176 -17.41 6.75 -14.55
C ILE A 176 -18.45 7.79 -14.14
N LYS A 177 -18.30 8.34 -12.92
CA LYS A 177 -19.16 9.41 -12.41
C LYS A 177 -18.52 10.16 -11.25
N SER A 178 -19.04 11.32 -10.92
CA SER A 178 -18.77 12.05 -9.66
C SER A 178 -19.87 11.73 -8.64
N PHE A 179 -19.53 11.81 -7.34
CA PHE A 179 -20.53 11.90 -6.28
C PHE A 179 -21.14 13.30 -6.33
N GLN A 180 -22.44 13.36 -6.20
CA GLN A 180 -23.16 14.63 -6.02
C GLN A 180 -23.24 14.98 -4.55
#